data_796a23ac79472f551de06f01f3166b28
#
_entry.id   796a23ac79472f551de06f01f3166b28
#
_cell.length_a   1.000
_cell.length_b   1.000
_cell.length_c   1.000
_cell.angle_alpha   90.00
_cell.angle_beta   90.00
_cell.angle_gamma   90.00
#
_symmetry.space_group_name_H-M   'P 1'
#
loop_
_entity.id
_entity.type
_entity.pdbx_description
1 polymer ?
#
loop_
_entity_poly.entity_id
_entity_poly.type
_entity_poly.pdbx_seq_one_letter_code
_entity_poly.pdbx_strand_id
1 'polypeptide(L)'
;AGTTEVTVTIADFDFAPDPVEVAVGGSITWTNEDSTAHTASVSGGGADTGAIRGGDSATLTFDQPGTFDYVCQFHPGSMTGTIVVG
;
A
#
# COMPACT_ATOMS: atom_id res chain seq x y z
N ALA A 1 -2.16 13.77 12.18
CA ALA A 1 -1.74 12.39 12.34
C ALA A 1 -2.82 11.45 11.83
N GLY A 2 -2.43 10.35 11.23
CA GLY A 2 -3.35 9.34 10.74
C GLY A 2 -3.76 8.36 11.82
N THR A 3 -4.48 7.35 11.42
CA THR A 3 -4.82 6.23 12.31
C THR A 3 -3.65 5.26 12.39
N THR A 4 -3.66 4.41 13.41
CA THR A 4 -2.59 3.43 13.61
C THR A 4 -2.75 2.20 12.74
N GLU A 5 -3.95 1.94 12.23
CA GLU A 5 -4.22 0.83 11.33
C GLU A 5 -5.13 1.30 10.22
N VAL A 6 -4.70 1.11 8.98
CA VAL A 6 -5.44 1.55 7.79
C VAL A 6 -5.48 0.40 6.81
N THR A 7 -6.59 0.26 6.11
CA THR A 7 -6.73 -0.73 5.05
C THR A 7 -6.81 -0.03 3.70
N VAL A 8 -6.01 -0.50 2.75
CA VAL A 8 -6.08 -0.10 1.35
C VAL A 8 -6.69 -1.25 0.57
N THR A 9 -7.70 -0.95 -0.21
CA THR A 9 -8.35 -1.94 -1.07
C THR A 9 -7.74 -1.87 -2.46
N ILE A 10 -7.39 -3.01 -3.01
CA ILE A 10 -6.93 -3.15 -4.40
C ILE A 10 -8.09 -3.74 -5.19
N ALA A 11 -8.67 -2.94 -6.07
CA ALA A 11 -9.81 -3.38 -6.87
C ALA A 11 -9.76 -2.63 -8.20
N ASP A 12 -10.15 -3.28 -9.28
CA ASP A 12 -10.15 -2.70 -10.62
C ASP A 12 -8.79 -2.12 -11.01
N PHE A 13 -7.71 -2.79 -10.59
CA PHE A 13 -6.33 -2.38 -10.85
C PHE A 13 -6.03 -0.98 -10.30
N ASP A 14 -6.54 -0.70 -9.09
CA ASP A 14 -6.36 0.60 -8.45
C ASP A 14 -6.26 0.43 -6.94
N PHE A 15 -5.63 1.40 -6.28
CA PHE A 15 -5.50 1.45 -4.82
C PHE A 15 -6.46 2.49 -4.26
N ALA A 16 -7.20 2.14 -3.22
CA ALA A 16 -8.11 3.07 -2.57
C ALA A 16 -8.07 2.86 -1.05
N PRO A 17 -7.98 3.91 -0.24
CA PRO A 17 -7.87 5.33 -0.62
C PRO A 17 -6.48 5.70 -1.13
N ASP A 18 -6.41 6.80 -1.86
CA ASP A 18 -5.15 7.34 -2.36
C ASP A 18 -5.24 8.88 -2.35
N PRO A 19 -4.39 9.59 -1.60
CA PRO A 19 -3.34 9.05 -0.72
C PRO A 19 -3.90 8.36 0.51
N VAL A 20 -3.07 7.52 1.14
CA VAL A 20 -3.41 6.87 2.38
C VAL A 20 -2.56 7.47 3.50
N GLU A 21 -3.18 7.73 4.65
CA GLU A 21 -2.50 8.33 5.80
C GLU A 21 -2.46 7.34 6.96
N VAL A 22 -1.30 7.27 7.60
CA VAL A 22 -1.09 6.39 8.74
C VAL A 22 -0.19 7.09 9.76
N ALA A 23 -0.43 6.86 11.04
CA ALA A 23 0.40 7.42 12.11
C ALA A 23 1.77 6.73 12.12
N VAL A 24 2.79 7.44 12.62
CA VAL A 24 4.12 6.84 12.83
C VAL A 24 3.98 5.63 13.75
N GLY A 25 4.57 4.51 13.35
CA GLY A 25 4.44 3.24 14.06
C GLY A 25 3.20 2.44 13.68
N GLY A 26 2.36 3.01 12.82
CA GLY A 26 1.15 2.34 12.37
C GLY A 26 1.38 1.39 11.22
N SER A 27 0.34 0.69 10.82
CA SER A 27 0.40 -0.34 9.78
C SER A 27 -0.63 -0.08 8.69
N ILE A 28 -0.28 -0.43 7.48
CA ILE A 28 -1.21 -0.42 6.35
C ILE A 28 -1.37 -1.86 5.86
N THR A 29 -2.61 -2.29 5.71
CA THR A 29 -2.94 -3.60 5.16
C THR A 29 -3.56 -3.41 3.78
N TRP A 30 -2.97 -4.03 2.78
CA TRP A 30 -3.52 -4.06 1.43
C TRP A 30 -4.31 -5.34 1.25
N THR A 31 -5.57 -5.19 0.86
CA THR A 31 -6.45 -6.33 0.57
C THR A 31 -6.72 -6.35 -0.93
N ASN A 32 -6.35 -7.43 -1.58
CA ASN A 32 -6.51 -7.56 -3.02
C ASN A 32 -7.87 -8.19 -3.33
N GLU A 33 -8.78 -7.39 -3.90
CA GLU A 33 -10.09 -7.84 -4.29
C GLU A 33 -10.17 -8.20 -5.79
N ASP A 34 -9.08 -7.98 -6.52
CA ASP A 34 -9.00 -8.43 -7.90
C ASP A 34 -8.66 -9.91 -7.95
N SER A 35 -8.92 -10.54 -9.10
CA SER A 35 -8.51 -11.93 -9.32
C SER A 35 -7.05 -12.02 -9.76
N THR A 36 -6.44 -10.91 -10.13
CA THR A 36 -5.04 -10.83 -10.55
C THR A 36 -4.16 -10.47 -9.36
N ALA A 37 -2.99 -11.09 -9.25
CA ALA A 37 -2.04 -10.74 -8.19
C ALA A 37 -1.47 -9.34 -8.40
N HIS A 38 -1.26 -8.63 -7.30
CA HIS A 38 -0.68 -7.28 -7.30
C HIS A 38 0.38 -7.19 -6.22
N THR A 39 1.18 -6.12 -6.24
CA THR A 39 2.13 -5.82 -5.16
C THR A 39 1.90 -4.39 -4.68
N ALA A 40 2.41 -4.08 -3.49
CA ALA A 40 2.55 -2.71 -3.02
C ALA A 40 4.03 -2.51 -2.68
N SER A 41 4.75 -1.90 -3.60
CA SER A 41 6.20 -1.73 -3.49
C SER A 41 6.51 -0.27 -3.24
N VAL A 42 7.02 0.04 -2.06
CA VAL A 42 7.24 1.41 -1.61
C VAL A 42 8.60 1.90 -2.07
N SER A 43 8.62 3.04 -2.75
CA SER A 43 9.85 3.67 -3.21
C SER A 43 10.55 4.38 -2.06
N GLY A 44 11.87 4.31 -2.03
CA GLY A 44 12.68 5.04 -1.06
C GLY A 44 12.72 4.46 0.34
N GLY A 45 11.74 3.67 0.72
CA GLY A 45 11.69 3.05 2.03
C GLY A 45 12.11 1.59 2.05
N GLY A 46 12.25 0.98 0.90
CA GLY A 46 12.63 -0.41 0.80
C GLY A 46 11.56 -1.40 1.22
N ALA A 47 10.36 -0.94 1.53
CA ALA A 47 9.27 -1.80 1.95
C ALA A 47 8.56 -2.37 0.72
N ASP A 48 8.16 -3.64 0.80
CA ASP A 48 7.50 -4.32 -0.30
C ASP A 48 6.66 -5.45 0.26
N THR A 49 5.43 -5.55 -0.16
CA THR A 49 4.55 -6.63 0.29
C THR A 49 4.85 -7.95 -0.39
N GLY A 50 5.55 -7.92 -1.52
CA GLY A 50 5.58 -9.06 -2.41
C GLY A 50 4.24 -9.27 -3.08
N ALA A 51 4.08 -10.37 -3.80
CA ALA A 51 2.85 -10.65 -4.52
C ALA A 51 1.69 -10.90 -3.57
N ILE A 52 0.60 -10.18 -3.76
CA ILE A 52 -0.65 -10.37 -3.03
C ILE A 52 -1.63 -11.01 -4.00
N ARG A 53 -1.97 -12.26 -3.77
CA ARG A 53 -2.89 -12.97 -4.65
C ARG A 53 -4.30 -12.45 -4.48
N GLY A 54 -5.14 -12.71 -5.48
CA GLY A 54 -6.56 -12.36 -5.39
C GLY A 54 -7.19 -12.96 -4.15
N GLY A 55 -7.82 -12.13 -3.33
CA GLY A 55 -8.42 -12.53 -2.06
C GLY A 55 -7.49 -12.50 -0.87
N ASP A 56 -6.20 -12.27 -1.06
CA ASP A 56 -5.22 -12.22 0.02
C ASP A 56 -4.96 -10.78 0.46
N SER A 57 -4.26 -10.65 1.58
CA SER A 57 -3.88 -9.37 2.16
C SER A 57 -2.42 -9.39 2.57
N ALA A 58 -1.82 -8.22 2.68
CA ALA A 58 -0.47 -8.06 3.20
C ALA A 58 -0.38 -6.77 4.01
N THR A 59 0.45 -6.77 5.04
CA THR A 59 0.58 -5.65 5.97
C THR A 59 2.03 -5.18 6.03
N LEU A 60 2.20 -3.86 5.99
CA LEU A 60 3.50 -3.22 6.22
C LEU A 60 3.36 -2.22 7.35
N THR A 61 4.42 -2.11 8.18
CA THR A 61 4.48 -1.16 9.28
C THR A 61 5.40 -0.01 8.91
N PHE A 62 4.99 1.21 9.24
CA PHE A 62 5.73 2.43 8.91
C PHE A 62 6.08 3.17 10.21
N ASP A 63 7.37 3.22 10.53
CA ASP A 63 7.84 3.84 11.77
C ASP A 63 8.64 5.12 11.53
N GLN A 64 8.68 5.62 10.30
CA GLN A 64 9.34 6.88 9.96
C GLN A 64 8.37 7.84 9.30
N PRO A 65 8.34 9.11 9.72
CA PRO A 65 7.45 10.08 9.09
C PRO A 65 7.93 10.45 7.69
N GLY A 66 7.00 10.81 6.84
CA GLY A 66 7.31 11.25 5.49
C GLY A 66 6.22 10.88 4.52
N THR A 67 6.47 11.20 3.25
CA THR A 67 5.59 10.86 2.15
C THR A 67 6.31 9.89 1.25
N PHE A 68 5.68 8.78 0.97
CA PHE A 68 6.27 7.71 0.16
C PHE A 68 5.34 7.35 -0.97
N ASP A 69 5.90 7.19 -2.17
CA ASP A 69 5.15 6.66 -3.30
C ASP A 69 5.26 5.15 -3.31
N TYR A 70 4.23 4.47 -3.80
CA TYR A 70 4.28 3.03 -4.00
C TYR A 70 3.61 2.64 -5.30
N VAL A 71 4.00 1.49 -5.83
CA VAL A 71 3.50 1.01 -7.11
C VAL A 71 3.25 -0.48 -7.04
N CYS A 72 2.40 -0.99 -7.92
CA CYS A 72 2.32 -2.40 -8.21
C CYS A 72 3.39 -2.74 -9.24
N GLN A 73 4.31 -3.64 -8.92
CA GLN A 73 5.42 -3.97 -9.83
C GLN A 73 4.96 -4.65 -11.11
N PHE A 74 3.77 -5.24 -11.11
CA PHE A 74 3.22 -5.85 -12.31
C PHE A 74 2.61 -4.82 -13.27
N HIS A 75 2.24 -3.64 -12.74
CA HIS A 75 1.59 -2.59 -13.52
C HIS A 75 2.13 -1.22 -13.10
N PRO A 76 3.46 -0.97 -13.17
CA PRO A 76 4.04 0.21 -12.54
C PRO A 76 3.63 1.53 -13.18
N GLY A 77 3.13 1.51 -14.41
CA GLY A 77 2.70 2.73 -15.08
C GLY A 77 1.27 3.15 -14.77
N SER A 78 0.45 2.25 -14.23
CA SER A 78 -0.97 2.52 -14.01
C SER A 78 -1.43 2.32 -12.58
N MET A 79 -0.73 1.50 -11.78
CA MET A 79 -1.09 1.25 -10.38
C MET A 79 -0.08 1.90 -9.46
N THR A 80 -0.34 3.15 -9.10
CA THR A 80 0.52 3.91 -8.21
C THR A 80 -0.32 4.52 -7.09
N GLY A 81 0.32 4.78 -5.96
CA GLY A 81 -0.33 5.45 -4.83
C GLY A 81 0.68 6.17 -3.97
N THR A 82 0.18 6.89 -2.98
CA THR A 82 1.01 7.68 -2.07
C THR A 82 0.63 7.36 -0.64
N ILE A 83 1.64 7.22 0.21
CA ILE A 83 1.49 6.98 1.64
C ILE A 83 2.02 8.19 2.38
N VAL A 84 1.23 8.73 3.30
CA VAL A 84 1.64 9.81 4.19
C VAL A 84 1.74 9.24 5.60
N VAL A 85 2.94 9.26 6.18
CA VAL A 85 3.20 8.77 7.53
C VAL A 85 3.49 9.97 8.42
N GLY A 86 2.69 10.13 9.46
CA GLY A 86 2.94 11.28 10.33
C GLY A 86 1.95 11.56 11.44
#